data_f60401bfb1351b503ba3d17e3eabf7a8
#
_entry.id   f60401bfb1351b503ba3d17e3eabf7a8
#
_cell.length_a   1.000
_cell.length_b   1.000
_cell.length_c   1.000
_cell.angle_alpha   90.00
_cell.angle_beta   90.00
_cell.angle_gamma   90.00
#
_symmetry.space_group_name_H-M   'P 1'
#
loop_
_entity.id
_entity.type
_entity.pdbx_description
1 polymer ?
#
loop_
_entity_poly.entity_id
_entity_poly.type
_entity_poly.pdbx_seq_one_letter_code
_entity_poly.pdbx_strand_id
1 'polypeptide(L)'
;MHNHNITAPQRVLYVSGMLLSMQNVVDEDGTKIQDGLMPEDLKGIQTESKRDGVQIVNQIKEFLTARKIPIDKQNLMLASFSEISKDVQRDELTDLDKEVSKLLDSTASSNTQIFTFIYYNIFLSIDAMAGHLDIMGEMYSEFLKYALGDGKEIGIVLTPPYITKMMATILNITKDSRVMDLATGSAGFLISAMEIMIEDAEKTYGKKTSAYESKIEEIKKEQLMGIELNAEMFTLAATNMILRGDGSSNIQKGNTFNTSKKPYQDFKANKLLLNPPFSYSENGMPFIAFGLDKMEKDGLGAIIIQDSAGSGKATKTNLAMLKKHTLVASIKMPTDLFQPMAGVQTSIYIFESHKPHDFEKTVKFIDFRNDGYKRTTRTIQEIDAPTQRYADMIKIYKAGKSAKVEANWNLDEVYIEDFITNSGTDWNLDQHKTIETKPTLQDFKKTVSEYLSWEVSNLLKNQSINGESLGK
;
A
#
# COMPACT_ATOMS: atom_id res chain seq x y z
N MET A 1 5.67 0.64 23.26
CA MET A 1 6.32 -0.42 22.46
C MET A 1 7.84 -0.26 22.37
N HIS A 2 8.37 0.93 22.10
CA HIS A 2 9.83 1.15 22.07
C HIS A 2 10.46 0.83 23.44
N ASN A 3 9.85 1.27 24.53
CA ASN A 3 10.29 1.03 25.90
C ASN A 3 10.24 -0.46 26.33
N HIS A 4 9.51 -1.29 25.59
CA HIS A 4 9.32 -2.72 25.85
C HIS A 4 10.12 -3.62 24.91
N ASN A 5 11.19 -3.09 24.27
CA ASN A 5 12.07 -3.83 23.36
C ASN A 5 11.36 -4.53 22.18
N ILE A 6 10.25 -3.94 21.69
CA ILE A 6 9.54 -4.43 20.52
C ILE A 6 10.11 -3.73 19.29
N THR A 7 10.70 -4.50 18.39
CA THR A 7 11.26 -3.99 17.13
C THR A 7 10.19 -3.42 16.20
N ALA A 8 10.57 -2.54 15.29
CA ALA A 8 9.61 -1.91 14.37
C ALA A 8 8.75 -2.94 13.60
N PRO A 9 9.28 -4.03 13.03
CA PRO A 9 8.48 -5.08 12.41
C PRO A 9 7.47 -5.73 13.36
N GLN A 10 7.91 -6.05 14.57
CA GLN A 10 7.06 -6.69 15.57
C GLN A 10 5.90 -5.81 16.03
N ARG A 11 6.08 -4.47 16.06
CA ARG A 11 5.02 -3.54 16.49
C ARG A 11 3.73 -3.70 15.70
N VAL A 12 3.85 -3.95 14.42
CA VAL A 12 2.70 -4.14 13.53
C VAL A 12 1.94 -5.41 13.88
N LEU A 13 2.67 -6.51 14.11
CA LEU A 13 2.09 -7.78 14.55
C LEU A 13 1.41 -7.64 15.92
N TYR A 14 2.04 -6.91 16.86
CA TYR A 14 1.45 -6.64 18.17
C TYR A 14 0.12 -5.94 18.07
N VAL A 15 0.04 -4.81 17.35
CA VAL A 15 -1.23 -4.09 17.21
C VAL A 15 -2.27 -4.92 16.49
N SER A 16 -1.89 -5.58 15.40
CA SER A 16 -2.80 -6.43 14.63
C SER A 16 -3.36 -7.58 15.47
N GLY A 17 -2.48 -8.27 16.20
CA GLY A 17 -2.87 -9.38 17.07
C GLY A 17 -3.74 -8.91 18.23
N MET A 18 -3.39 -7.81 18.90
CA MET A 18 -4.18 -7.26 19.98
C MET A 18 -5.57 -6.80 19.50
N LEU A 19 -5.67 -6.12 18.36
CA LEU A 19 -6.96 -5.74 17.78
C LEU A 19 -7.82 -6.95 17.41
N LEU A 20 -7.22 -8.05 16.93
CA LEU A 20 -7.97 -9.30 16.70
C LEU A 20 -8.47 -9.90 18.01
N SER A 21 -7.65 -9.92 19.06
CA SER A 21 -8.02 -10.50 20.36
C SER A 21 -9.07 -9.67 21.12
N MET A 22 -9.25 -8.40 20.77
CA MET A 22 -10.31 -7.53 21.31
C MET A 22 -11.67 -7.75 20.62
N GLN A 23 -11.70 -8.45 19.47
CA GLN A 23 -12.95 -8.73 18.77
C GLN A 23 -13.78 -9.80 19.48
N ASN A 24 -15.11 -9.62 19.51
CA ASN A 24 -16.01 -10.66 19.95
C ASN A 24 -15.94 -11.87 19.01
N VAL A 25 -15.96 -13.06 19.58
CA VAL A 25 -16.13 -14.30 18.83
C VAL A 25 -17.61 -14.50 18.57
N VAL A 26 -18.00 -14.56 17.31
CA VAL A 26 -19.39 -14.77 16.89
C VAL A 26 -19.49 -16.02 16.03
N ASP A 27 -20.63 -16.71 16.09
CA ASP A 27 -20.95 -17.85 15.21
C ASP A 27 -21.39 -17.38 13.81
N GLU A 28 -21.85 -18.34 13.00
CA GLU A 28 -22.29 -18.10 11.62
C GLU A 28 -23.54 -17.21 11.53
N ASP A 29 -24.38 -17.28 12.55
CA ASP A 29 -25.62 -16.51 12.64
C ASP A 29 -25.38 -15.10 13.22
N GLY A 30 -24.14 -14.77 13.55
CA GLY A 30 -23.74 -13.50 14.17
C GLY A 30 -24.00 -13.47 15.67
N THR A 31 -24.36 -14.61 16.30
CA THR A 31 -24.56 -14.70 17.73
C THR A 31 -23.23 -14.70 18.46
N LYS A 32 -23.08 -13.86 19.47
CA LYS A 32 -21.87 -13.78 20.27
C LYS A 32 -21.67 -15.05 21.11
N ILE A 33 -20.56 -15.76 20.89
CA ILE A 33 -20.13 -16.94 21.62
C ILE A 33 -19.26 -16.55 22.82
N GLN A 34 -18.36 -15.58 22.62
CA GLN A 34 -17.38 -15.15 23.60
C GLN A 34 -17.06 -13.67 23.42
N ASP A 35 -16.85 -12.96 24.52
CA ASP A 35 -16.36 -11.59 24.50
C ASP A 35 -14.91 -11.52 24.05
N GLY A 36 -14.57 -10.45 23.38
CA GLY A 36 -13.16 -10.09 23.13
C GLY A 36 -12.46 -9.79 24.46
N LEU A 37 -11.14 -9.92 24.46
CA LEU A 37 -10.36 -9.56 25.65
C LEU A 37 -10.46 -8.07 25.95
N MET A 38 -10.52 -7.78 27.25
CA MET A 38 -10.44 -6.43 27.81
C MET A 38 -9.18 -6.27 28.67
N PRO A 39 -8.71 -5.05 28.95
CA PRO A 39 -7.53 -4.81 29.79
C PRO A 39 -7.60 -5.53 31.16
N GLU A 40 -8.77 -5.66 31.72
CA GLU A 40 -9.01 -6.27 33.05
C GLU A 40 -8.80 -7.79 33.07
N ASP A 41 -8.77 -8.43 31.89
CA ASP A 41 -8.55 -9.88 31.77
C ASP A 41 -7.06 -10.23 31.89
N LEU A 42 -6.17 -9.26 31.62
CA LEU A 42 -4.72 -9.43 31.60
C LEU A 42 -4.12 -9.07 32.94
N LYS A 43 -3.50 -10.04 33.63
CA LYS A 43 -3.00 -9.94 35.02
C LYS A 43 -1.54 -10.36 35.17
N GLY A 44 -0.77 -10.32 34.12
CA GLY A 44 0.60 -10.81 34.13
C GLY A 44 0.68 -12.33 34.12
N ILE A 45 1.64 -12.89 34.86
CA ILE A 45 1.84 -14.33 34.96
C ILE A 45 1.04 -14.88 36.14
N GLN A 46 -0.09 -15.55 35.83
CA GLN A 46 -0.85 -16.31 36.83
C GLN A 46 -0.39 -17.78 36.86
N THR A 47 -0.29 -18.40 35.70
CA THR A 47 0.29 -19.73 35.44
C THR A 47 0.92 -19.68 34.06
N GLU A 48 1.70 -20.69 33.66
CA GLU A 48 2.31 -20.77 32.33
C GLU A 48 1.26 -20.67 31.20
N SER A 49 0.10 -21.28 31.38
CA SER A 49 -1.00 -21.25 30.41
C SER A 49 -1.90 -20.02 30.52
N LYS A 50 -1.76 -19.24 31.59
CA LYS A 50 -2.58 -18.05 31.90
C LYS A 50 -1.71 -16.80 32.09
N ARG A 51 -0.70 -16.63 31.28
CA ARG A 51 0.06 -15.39 31.16
C ARG A 51 -0.47 -14.55 30.00
N ASP A 52 -0.34 -13.25 30.08
CA ASP A 52 -1.00 -12.30 29.21
C ASP A 52 -0.76 -12.58 27.72
N GLY A 53 0.49 -12.77 27.30
CA GLY A 53 0.82 -13.06 25.90
C GLY A 53 0.16 -14.36 25.39
N VAL A 54 0.03 -15.38 26.25
CA VAL A 54 -0.66 -16.65 25.89
C VAL A 54 -2.16 -16.44 25.76
N GLN A 55 -2.78 -15.67 26.67
CA GLN A 55 -4.19 -15.36 26.61
C GLN A 55 -4.54 -14.61 25.32
N ILE A 56 -3.73 -13.60 24.96
CA ILE A 56 -3.91 -12.84 23.70
C ILE A 56 -3.86 -13.78 22.49
N VAL A 57 -2.83 -14.64 22.40
CA VAL A 57 -2.68 -15.56 21.24
C VAL A 57 -3.80 -16.61 21.20
N ASN A 58 -4.26 -17.11 22.36
CA ASN A 58 -5.37 -18.03 22.42
C ASN A 58 -6.68 -17.38 21.93
N GLN A 59 -6.95 -16.14 22.34
CA GLN A 59 -8.13 -15.41 21.87
C GLN A 59 -8.10 -15.17 20.36
N ILE A 60 -6.93 -14.85 19.80
CA ILE A 60 -6.76 -14.76 18.34
C ILE A 60 -7.11 -16.09 17.68
N LYS A 61 -6.66 -17.21 18.23
CA LYS A 61 -6.97 -18.54 17.70
C LYS A 61 -8.46 -18.84 17.72
N GLU A 62 -9.14 -18.57 18.84
CA GLU A 62 -10.60 -18.74 18.95
C GLU A 62 -11.34 -17.88 17.91
N PHE A 63 -10.95 -16.61 17.76
CA PHE A 63 -11.53 -15.72 16.78
C PHE A 63 -11.34 -16.23 15.33
N LEU A 64 -10.12 -16.61 14.94
CA LEU A 64 -9.84 -17.14 13.60
C LEU A 64 -10.59 -18.44 13.32
N THR A 65 -10.75 -19.29 14.35
CA THR A 65 -11.47 -20.57 14.24
C THR A 65 -12.97 -20.32 14.01
N ALA A 66 -13.58 -19.43 14.78
CA ALA A 66 -14.99 -19.09 14.63
C ALA A 66 -15.29 -18.45 13.26
N ARG A 67 -14.35 -17.69 12.72
CA ARG A 67 -14.42 -17.12 11.36
C ARG A 67 -14.16 -18.14 10.26
N LYS A 68 -13.94 -19.41 10.60
CA LYS A 68 -13.67 -20.51 9.64
C LYS A 68 -12.50 -20.23 8.68
N ILE A 69 -11.51 -19.47 9.15
CA ILE A 69 -10.29 -19.28 8.38
C ILE A 69 -9.65 -20.66 8.13
N PRO A 70 -9.21 -21.00 6.92
CA PRO A 70 -8.58 -22.27 6.64
C PRO A 70 -7.42 -22.58 7.59
N ILE A 71 -7.32 -23.80 8.09
CA ILE A 71 -6.38 -24.19 9.15
C ILE A 71 -4.91 -23.86 8.80
N ASP A 72 -4.53 -24.04 7.53
CA ASP A 72 -3.17 -23.69 7.08
C ASP A 72 -2.87 -22.21 7.23
N LYS A 73 -3.85 -21.35 6.94
CA LYS A 73 -3.73 -19.90 7.14
C LYS A 73 -3.73 -19.54 8.62
N GLN A 74 -4.60 -20.15 9.43
CA GLN A 74 -4.59 -19.97 10.88
C GLN A 74 -3.20 -20.27 11.45
N ASN A 75 -2.60 -21.42 11.08
CA ASN A 75 -1.28 -21.82 11.54
C ASN A 75 -0.19 -20.82 11.15
N LEU A 76 -0.24 -20.28 9.93
CA LEU A 76 0.71 -19.24 9.48
C LEU A 76 0.55 -17.94 10.28
N MET A 77 -0.68 -17.48 10.47
CA MET A 77 -0.97 -16.28 11.24
C MET A 77 -0.55 -16.44 12.72
N LEU A 78 -0.92 -17.56 13.34
CA LEU A 78 -0.58 -17.86 14.72
C LEU A 78 0.93 -18.01 14.93
N ALA A 79 1.66 -18.56 13.95
CA ALA A 79 3.12 -18.59 13.99
C ALA A 79 3.73 -17.17 14.06
N SER A 80 3.18 -16.22 13.32
CA SER A 80 3.61 -14.81 13.39
C SER A 80 3.18 -14.14 14.70
N PHE A 81 1.94 -14.35 15.15
CA PHE A 81 1.44 -13.78 16.40
C PHE A 81 2.06 -14.39 17.65
N SER A 82 2.71 -15.57 17.55
CA SER A 82 3.42 -16.17 18.67
C SER A 82 4.52 -15.28 19.27
N GLU A 83 5.00 -14.28 18.51
CA GLU A 83 5.92 -13.25 19.01
C GLU A 83 5.34 -12.50 20.23
N ILE A 84 4.02 -12.36 20.35
CA ILE A 84 3.35 -11.72 21.49
C ILE A 84 3.56 -12.55 22.77
N SER A 85 3.54 -13.88 22.65
CA SER A 85 3.66 -14.81 23.78
C SER A 85 5.05 -15.39 23.99
N LYS A 86 6.00 -15.14 23.10
CA LYS A 86 7.32 -15.79 23.08
C LYS A 86 8.24 -15.32 24.21
N ASP A 87 8.21 -14.04 24.51
CA ASP A 87 9.03 -13.44 25.55
C ASP A 87 8.23 -13.37 26.86
N VAL A 88 8.55 -14.29 27.78
CA VAL A 88 7.88 -14.40 29.09
C VAL A 88 8.10 -13.15 29.94
N GLN A 89 9.24 -12.45 29.79
CA GLN A 89 9.53 -11.23 30.56
C GLN A 89 8.50 -10.13 30.28
N ARG A 90 7.88 -10.13 29.10
CA ARG A 90 6.81 -9.18 28.77
C ARG A 90 5.51 -9.41 29.52
N ASP A 91 5.38 -10.54 30.17
CA ASP A 91 4.23 -10.87 31.02
C ASP A 91 4.51 -10.63 32.51
N GLU A 92 5.76 -10.30 32.88
CA GLU A 92 6.12 -9.90 34.24
C GLU A 92 5.59 -8.50 34.56
N LEU A 93 5.14 -8.30 35.83
CA LEU A 93 4.64 -7.00 36.27
C LEU A 93 5.78 -5.99 36.38
N THR A 94 5.63 -4.84 35.80
CA THR A 94 6.57 -3.73 35.80
C THR A 94 5.89 -2.41 36.14
N ASP A 95 6.67 -1.38 36.42
CA ASP A 95 6.15 -0.01 36.56
C ASP A 95 5.45 0.45 35.30
N LEU A 96 4.43 1.32 35.49
CA LEU A 96 3.63 1.82 34.38
C LEU A 96 4.39 2.86 33.54
N ASP A 97 4.33 2.73 32.24
CA ASP A 97 4.69 3.80 31.33
C ASP A 97 3.80 5.04 31.56
N LYS A 98 4.38 6.22 31.38
CA LYS A 98 3.70 7.52 31.54
C LYS A 98 2.38 7.60 30.75
N GLU A 99 2.34 6.98 29.58
CA GLU A 99 1.18 7.01 28.66
C GLU A 99 -0.01 6.20 29.19
N VAL A 100 0.25 5.13 29.98
CA VAL A 100 -0.80 4.26 30.52
C VAL A 100 -1.04 4.48 32.02
N SER A 101 -0.21 5.25 32.72
CA SER A 101 -0.36 5.54 34.16
C SER A 101 -1.64 6.29 34.52
N LYS A 102 -2.37 6.82 33.53
CA LYS A 102 -3.71 7.42 33.70
C LYS A 102 -4.85 6.42 33.47
N LEU A 103 -4.54 5.25 32.94
CA LEU A 103 -5.49 4.22 32.54
C LEU A 103 -5.43 3.01 33.47
N LEU A 104 -4.34 2.83 34.19
CA LEU A 104 -4.08 1.73 35.12
C LEU A 104 -3.62 2.28 36.47
N ASP A 105 -4.08 1.68 37.56
CA ASP A 105 -3.84 2.16 38.94
C ASP A 105 -2.61 1.55 39.60
N SER A 106 -2.03 0.49 39.03
CA SER A 106 -0.93 -0.27 39.62
C SER A 106 0.02 -0.84 38.55
N THR A 107 1.07 -1.53 38.98
CA THR A 107 1.99 -2.26 38.08
C THR A 107 1.23 -3.19 37.15
N ALA A 108 1.69 -3.30 35.91
CA ALA A 108 1.12 -4.18 34.89
C ALA A 108 2.23 -4.75 34.00
N SER A 109 1.97 -5.87 33.34
CA SER A 109 2.90 -6.44 32.37
C SER A 109 3.09 -5.53 31.15
N SER A 110 4.19 -5.66 30.42
CA SER A 110 4.39 -4.94 29.17
C SER A 110 3.27 -5.23 28.16
N ASN A 111 2.82 -6.49 28.08
CA ASN A 111 1.71 -6.88 27.22
C ASN A 111 0.40 -6.19 27.63
N THR A 112 0.08 -6.16 28.94
CA THR A 112 -1.10 -5.45 29.45
C THR A 112 -1.01 -3.95 29.18
N GLN A 113 0.13 -3.31 29.39
CA GLN A 113 0.30 -1.89 29.15
C GLN A 113 0.06 -1.52 27.69
N ILE A 114 0.64 -2.28 26.75
CA ILE A 114 0.46 -2.07 25.30
C ILE A 114 -0.99 -2.33 24.91
N PHE A 115 -1.58 -3.43 25.40
CA PHE A 115 -2.97 -3.79 25.16
C PHE A 115 -3.91 -2.69 25.62
N THR A 116 -3.75 -2.22 26.87
CA THR A 116 -4.54 -1.13 27.45
C THR A 116 -4.46 0.14 26.62
N PHE A 117 -3.25 0.51 26.19
CA PHE A 117 -3.08 1.69 25.33
C PHE A 117 -3.83 1.53 23.99
N ILE A 118 -3.72 0.38 23.34
CA ILE A 118 -4.42 0.10 22.07
C ILE A 118 -5.94 0.08 22.30
N TYR A 119 -6.40 -0.53 23.38
CA TYR A 119 -7.82 -0.63 23.71
C TYR A 119 -8.49 0.74 23.84
N TYR A 120 -7.96 1.60 24.71
CA TYR A 120 -8.58 2.89 24.99
C TYR A 120 -8.33 3.95 23.89
N ASN A 121 -7.18 3.94 23.23
CA ASN A 121 -6.86 4.98 22.25
C ASN A 121 -7.18 4.58 20.80
N ILE A 122 -7.35 3.28 20.53
CA ILE A 122 -7.58 2.79 19.17
C ILE A 122 -8.91 2.04 19.10
N PHE A 123 -9.05 0.92 19.82
CA PHE A 123 -10.18 0.01 19.69
C PHE A 123 -11.52 0.65 20.00
N LEU A 124 -11.65 1.35 21.13
CA LEU A 124 -12.91 2.04 21.49
C LEU A 124 -13.26 3.16 20.50
N SER A 125 -12.28 3.82 19.92
CA SER A 125 -12.54 4.84 18.90
C SER A 125 -13.14 4.23 17.63
N ILE A 126 -12.74 3.02 17.29
CA ILE A 126 -13.27 2.25 16.16
C ILE A 126 -14.69 1.79 16.42
N ASP A 127 -14.94 1.23 17.61
CA ASP A 127 -16.24 0.70 18.02
C ASP A 127 -17.29 1.81 18.13
N ALA A 128 -16.93 2.97 18.67
CA ALA A 128 -17.80 4.13 18.75
C ALA A 128 -18.21 4.72 17.38
N MET A 129 -17.44 4.44 16.35
CA MET A 129 -17.69 4.84 14.97
C MET A 129 -18.28 3.68 14.13
N ALA A 130 -18.76 2.63 14.77
CA ALA A 130 -19.32 1.43 14.14
C ALA A 130 -20.38 1.78 13.08
N GLY A 131 -20.01 1.68 11.83
CA GLY A 131 -20.78 2.06 10.64
C GLY A 131 -19.91 2.59 9.50
N HIS A 132 -18.65 2.93 9.77
CA HIS A 132 -17.69 3.35 8.77
C HIS A 132 -16.53 2.35 8.69
N LEU A 133 -16.58 1.47 7.70
CA LEU A 133 -15.50 0.54 7.31
C LEU A 133 -14.14 1.24 7.12
N ASP A 134 -14.17 2.54 6.86
CA ASP A 134 -13.04 3.38 6.46
C ASP A 134 -12.09 3.72 7.63
N ILE A 135 -12.60 3.89 8.85
CA ILE A 135 -11.83 4.37 10.00
C ILE A 135 -10.76 3.37 10.44
N MET A 136 -11.09 2.06 10.42
CA MET A 136 -10.11 1.00 10.67
C MET A 136 -8.95 1.05 9.67
N GLY A 137 -9.26 1.35 8.40
CA GLY A 137 -8.29 1.45 7.33
C GLY A 137 -7.35 2.64 7.50
N GLU A 138 -7.89 3.80 7.77
CA GLU A 138 -7.11 5.03 7.94
C GLU A 138 -6.23 4.96 9.20
N MET A 139 -6.81 4.58 10.34
CA MET A 139 -6.05 4.42 11.58
C MET A 139 -4.95 3.37 11.45
N TYR A 140 -5.26 2.24 10.82
CA TYR A 140 -4.28 1.18 10.61
C TYR A 140 -3.18 1.61 9.64
N SER A 141 -3.51 2.35 8.60
CA SER A 141 -2.54 2.91 7.66
C SER A 141 -1.64 3.96 8.31
N GLU A 142 -2.20 4.84 9.14
CA GLU A 142 -1.42 5.80 9.94
C GLU A 142 -0.53 5.06 10.95
N PHE A 143 -1.09 4.08 11.66
CA PHE A 143 -0.32 3.28 12.59
C PHE A 143 0.84 2.55 11.90
N LEU A 144 0.62 1.96 10.72
CA LEU A 144 1.67 1.30 9.95
C LEU A 144 2.81 2.25 9.60
N LYS A 145 2.53 3.49 9.23
CA LYS A 145 3.56 4.51 8.98
C LYS A 145 4.46 4.73 10.21
N TYR A 146 3.84 4.82 11.40
CA TYR A 146 4.59 5.02 12.66
C TYR A 146 5.25 3.75 13.19
N ALA A 147 4.60 2.59 13.05
CA ALA A 147 5.11 1.33 13.57
C ALA A 147 6.28 0.78 12.78
N LEU A 148 6.27 0.96 11.46
CA LEU A 148 7.37 0.54 10.58
C LEU A 148 8.57 1.48 10.63
N GLY A 149 8.45 2.63 11.31
CA GLY A 149 9.52 3.62 11.40
C GLY A 149 9.95 4.10 10.00
N ASP A 150 11.26 4.25 9.80
CA ASP A 150 11.81 4.68 8.50
C ASP A 150 11.72 3.59 7.41
N GLY A 151 11.04 2.47 7.65
CA GLY A 151 10.87 1.37 6.69
C GLY A 151 12.15 0.64 6.26
N LYS A 152 13.30 1.16 6.67
CA LYS A 152 14.63 0.66 6.25
C LYS A 152 14.95 -0.72 6.80
N GLU A 153 14.41 -1.07 7.97
CA GLU A 153 14.69 -2.35 8.61
C GLU A 153 13.99 -3.53 7.96
N ILE A 154 12.88 -3.29 7.23
CA ILE A 154 12.08 -4.37 6.64
C ILE A 154 12.17 -4.37 5.10
N GLY A 155 12.66 -3.29 4.49
CA GLY A 155 12.72 -3.13 3.02
C GLY A 155 11.34 -3.11 2.35
N ILE A 156 10.27 -2.85 3.11
CA ILE A 156 8.89 -2.83 2.64
C ILE A 156 8.46 -1.40 2.42
N VAL A 157 7.99 -1.10 1.22
CA VAL A 157 7.45 0.20 0.84
C VAL A 157 5.93 0.08 0.76
N LEU A 158 5.22 0.65 1.73
CA LEU A 158 3.76 0.70 1.71
C LEU A 158 3.28 1.75 0.70
N THR A 159 2.26 1.38 -0.07
CA THR A 159 1.62 2.31 -1.00
C THR A 159 0.65 3.21 -0.24
N PRO A 160 0.77 4.55 -0.33
CA PRO A 160 -0.16 5.45 0.32
C PRO A 160 -1.62 5.22 -0.11
N PRO A 161 -2.61 5.32 0.81
CA PRO A 161 -4.03 5.06 0.49
C PRO A 161 -4.59 5.91 -0.65
N TYR A 162 -4.18 7.17 -0.78
CA TYR A 162 -4.60 8.03 -1.88
C TYR A 162 -4.08 7.54 -3.25
N ILE A 163 -2.93 6.85 -3.30
CA ILE A 163 -2.41 6.21 -4.53
C ILE A 163 -3.19 4.94 -4.83
N THR A 164 -3.43 4.07 -3.84
CA THR A 164 -4.17 2.83 -4.07
C THR A 164 -5.60 3.12 -4.55
N LYS A 165 -6.26 4.12 -3.96
CA LYS A 165 -7.60 4.56 -4.36
C LYS A 165 -7.60 5.19 -5.77
N MET A 166 -6.61 6.04 -6.08
CA MET A 166 -6.47 6.64 -7.42
C MET A 166 -6.26 5.56 -8.48
N MET A 167 -5.33 4.63 -8.31
CA MET A 167 -5.05 3.56 -9.26
C MET A 167 -6.28 2.66 -9.46
N ALA A 168 -6.97 2.28 -8.38
CA ALA A 168 -8.19 1.49 -8.45
C ALA A 168 -9.31 2.22 -9.20
N THR A 169 -9.46 3.54 -9.00
CA THR A 169 -10.46 4.36 -9.70
C THR A 169 -10.12 4.53 -11.18
N ILE A 170 -8.85 4.70 -11.53
CA ILE A 170 -8.37 4.79 -12.92
C ILE A 170 -8.68 3.50 -13.69
N LEU A 171 -8.52 2.32 -13.07
CA LEU A 171 -8.86 1.04 -13.69
C LEU A 171 -10.36 0.80 -13.81
N ASN A 172 -11.19 1.75 -13.38
CA ASN A 172 -12.65 1.66 -13.42
C ASN A 172 -13.14 0.36 -12.74
N ILE A 173 -12.72 0.16 -11.50
CA ILE A 173 -13.18 -0.95 -10.67
C ILE A 173 -14.67 -0.72 -10.32
N THR A 174 -15.48 -1.76 -10.46
CA THR A 174 -16.91 -1.78 -10.17
C THR A 174 -17.25 -2.99 -9.29
N LYS A 175 -18.47 -3.06 -8.77
CA LYS A 175 -18.96 -4.20 -7.98
C LYS A 175 -18.78 -5.57 -8.64
N ASP A 176 -18.63 -5.60 -9.98
CA ASP A 176 -18.48 -6.84 -10.76
C ASP A 176 -17.02 -7.14 -11.15
N SER A 177 -16.08 -6.32 -10.70
CA SER A 177 -14.65 -6.53 -10.95
C SER A 177 -14.11 -7.70 -10.13
N ARG A 178 -13.11 -8.39 -10.66
CA ARG A 178 -12.31 -9.42 -9.97
C ARG A 178 -10.87 -8.92 -9.92
N VAL A 179 -10.43 -8.51 -8.73
CA VAL A 179 -9.20 -7.76 -8.53
C VAL A 179 -8.11 -8.64 -7.97
N MET A 180 -6.94 -8.61 -8.61
CA MET A 180 -5.77 -9.39 -8.23
C MET A 180 -4.61 -8.48 -7.84
N ASP A 181 -3.88 -8.84 -6.78
CA ASP A 181 -2.62 -8.23 -6.36
C ASP A 181 -1.58 -9.31 -6.09
N LEU A 182 -0.50 -9.33 -6.86
CA LEU A 182 0.52 -10.38 -6.85
C LEU A 182 1.76 -10.06 -6.00
N ALA A 183 1.73 -8.92 -5.33
CA ALA A 183 2.72 -8.46 -4.37
C ALA A 183 1.99 -7.70 -3.25
N THR A 184 1.07 -8.41 -2.60
CA THR A 184 -0.03 -7.87 -1.80
C THR A 184 0.42 -6.94 -0.67
N GLY A 185 1.61 -7.17 -0.10
CA GLY A 185 2.08 -6.37 1.02
C GLY A 185 1.08 -6.38 2.17
N SER A 186 0.58 -5.20 2.58
CA SER A 186 -0.45 -5.04 3.61
C SER A 186 -1.89 -5.14 3.09
N ALA A 187 -2.10 -5.52 1.84
CA ALA A 187 -3.38 -5.55 1.11
C ALA A 187 -4.00 -4.18 0.78
N GLY A 188 -3.21 -3.10 0.76
CA GLY A 188 -3.72 -1.74 0.52
C GLY A 188 -4.49 -1.59 -0.80
N PHE A 189 -4.04 -2.21 -1.89
CA PHE A 189 -4.76 -2.20 -3.16
C PHE A 189 -6.08 -2.97 -3.11
N LEU A 190 -6.09 -4.15 -2.49
CA LEU A 190 -7.31 -4.96 -2.39
C LEU A 190 -8.36 -4.29 -1.50
N ILE A 191 -7.93 -3.59 -0.45
CA ILE A 191 -8.81 -2.80 0.42
C ILE A 191 -9.43 -1.65 -0.35
N SER A 192 -8.63 -0.84 -1.05
CA SER A 192 -9.15 0.27 -1.86
C SER A 192 -10.09 -0.22 -2.97
N ALA A 193 -9.79 -1.37 -3.58
CA ALA A 193 -10.68 -2.00 -4.55
C ALA A 193 -12.00 -2.42 -3.91
N MET A 194 -11.95 -3.10 -2.76
CA MET A 194 -13.13 -3.54 -2.01
C MET A 194 -14.04 -2.36 -1.64
N GLU A 195 -13.48 -1.26 -1.15
CA GLU A 195 -14.24 -0.05 -0.82
C GLU A 195 -14.99 0.50 -2.03
N ILE A 196 -14.31 0.66 -3.18
CA ILE A 196 -14.93 1.11 -4.43
C ILE A 196 -16.04 0.15 -4.89
N MET A 197 -15.82 -1.16 -4.80
CA MET A 197 -16.80 -2.18 -5.18
C MET A 197 -18.04 -2.12 -4.28
N ILE A 198 -17.86 -1.94 -2.98
CA ILE A 198 -18.95 -1.80 -1.99
C ILE A 198 -19.74 -0.52 -2.25
N GLU A 199 -19.07 0.63 -2.49
CA GLU A 199 -19.72 1.88 -2.85
C GLU A 199 -20.55 1.75 -4.15
N ASP A 200 -20.04 1.05 -5.16
CA ASP A 200 -20.76 0.81 -6.42
C ASP A 200 -21.96 -0.14 -6.23
N ALA A 201 -21.82 -1.17 -5.38
CA ALA A 201 -22.92 -2.05 -5.00
C ALA A 201 -24.02 -1.29 -4.24
N GLU A 202 -23.63 -0.39 -3.31
CA GLU A 202 -24.59 0.46 -2.58
C GLU A 202 -25.38 1.38 -3.52
N LYS A 203 -24.69 2.02 -4.48
CA LYS A 203 -25.33 2.87 -5.50
C LYS A 203 -26.26 2.07 -6.41
N THR A 204 -25.93 0.80 -6.68
CA THR A 204 -26.70 -0.05 -7.61
C THR A 204 -27.93 -0.68 -6.96
N TYR A 205 -27.79 -1.21 -5.75
CA TYR A 205 -28.82 -2.03 -5.09
C TYR A 205 -29.54 -1.32 -3.95
N GLY A 206 -28.97 -0.23 -3.43
CA GLY A 206 -29.44 0.45 -2.24
C GLY A 206 -28.99 -0.26 -0.95
N LYS A 207 -28.57 0.52 0.03
CA LYS A 207 -28.10 0.03 1.34
C LYS A 207 -29.20 -0.77 2.06
N LYS A 208 -28.82 -1.86 2.73
CA LYS A 208 -29.73 -2.74 3.51
C LYS A 208 -30.75 -3.53 2.69
N THR A 209 -30.54 -3.75 1.40
CA THR A 209 -31.31 -4.71 0.62
C THR A 209 -30.63 -6.07 0.60
N SER A 210 -31.38 -7.16 0.45
CA SER A 210 -30.81 -8.51 0.35
C SER A 210 -29.84 -8.65 -0.84
N ALA A 211 -30.11 -7.97 -1.93
CA ALA A 211 -29.23 -7.92 -3.11
C ALA A 211 -27.90 -7.25 -2.79
N TYR A 212 -27.91 -6.15 -2.02
CA TYR A 212 -26.71 -5.49 -1.54
C TYR A 212 -25.89 -6.41 -0.62
N GLU A 213 -26.55 -7.01 0.37
CA GLU A 213 -25.89 -7.90 1.34
C GLU A 213 -25.25 -9.11 0.65
N SER A 214 -25.97 -9.77 -0.27
CA SER A 214 -25.43 -10.87 -1.06
C SER A 214 -24.23 -10.43 -1.93
N LYS A 215 -24.29 -9.22 -2.51
CA LYS A 215 -23.18 -8.70 -3.32
C LYS A 215 -21.96 -8.37 -2.49
N ILE A 216 -22.13 -7.82 -1.28
CA ILE A 216 -21.02 -7.58 -0.34
C ILE A 216 -20.33 -8.90 0.04
N GLU A 217 -21.11 -9.93 0.28
CA GLU A 217 -20.57 -11.25 0.62
C GLU A 217 -19.78 -11.84 -0.56
N GLU A 218 -20.30 -11.75 -1.78
CA GLU A 218 -19.60 -12.17 -3.02
C GLU A 218 -18.29 -11.41 -3.22
N ILE A 219 -18.33 -10.05 -3.11
CA ILE A 219 -17.14 -9.20 -3.22
C ILE A 219 -16.04 -9.69 -2.27
N LYS A 220 -16.39 -9.86 -1.00
CA LYS A 220 -15.45 -10.26 0.04
C LYS A 220 -14.91 -11.68 -0.13
N LYS A 221 -15.75 -12.63 -0.50
CA LYS A 221 -15.36 -14.05 -0.59
C LYS A 221 -14.69 -14.43 -1.90
N GLU A 222 -15.07 -13.78 -3.02
CA GLU A 222 -14.75 -14.32 -4.34
C GLU A 222 -14.05 -13.35 -5.28
N GLN A 223 -14.16 -12.03 -5.06
CA GLN A 223 -13.75 -11.05 -6.07
C GLN A 223 -12.40 -10.39 -5.79
N LEU A 224 -11.73 -10.74 -4.70
CA LEU A 224 -10.42 -10.21 -4.32
C LEU A 224 -9.43 -11.36 -4.16
N MET A 225 -8.23 -11.24 -4.73
CA MET A 225 -7.17 -12.24 -4.63
C MET A 225 -5.81 -11.56 -4.41
N GLY A 226 -5.06 -12.03 -3.41
CA GLY A 226 -3.72 -11.57 -3.12
C GLY A 226 -2.70 -12.69 -2.99
N ILE A 227 -1.45 -12.43 -3.38
CA ILE A 227 -0.32 -13.35 -3.14
C ILE A 227 0.79 -12.57 -2.46
N GLU A 228 1.27 -13.09 -1.33
CA GLU A 228 2.35 -12.50 -0.54
C GLU A 228 3.40 -13.54 -0.16
N LEU A 229 4.67 -13.20 -0.41
CA LEU A 229 5.80 -14.10 -0.16
C LEU A 229 6.23 -14.09 1.31
N ASN A 230 6.26 -12.90 1.93
CA ASN A 230 6.71 -12.72 3.31
C ASN A 230 5.62 -13.16 4.30
N ALA A 231 5.97 -13.97 5.30
CA ALA A 231 4.99 -14.50 6.26
C ALA A 231 4.36 -13.42 7.17
N GLU A 232 5.15 -12.43 7.58
CA GLU A 232 4.68 -11.33 8.43
C GLU A 232 3.73 -10.43 7.65
N MET A 233 4.09 -10.09 6.40
CA MET A 233 3.24 -9.29 5.52
C MET A 233 1.98 -10.04 5.11
N PHE A 234 2.06 -11.36 4.88
CA PHE A 234 0.89 -12.21 4.68
C PHE A 234 -0.07 -12.13 5.89
N THR A 235 0.48 -12.27 7.11
CA THR A 235 -0.31 -12.18 8.35
C THR A 235 -0.97 -10.80 8.47
N LEU A 236 -0.22 -9.75 8.16
CA LEU A 236 -0.70 -8.38 8.15
C LEU A 236 -1.84 -8.18 7.12
N ALA A 237 -1.64 -8.61 5.89
CA ALA A 237 -2.65 -8.53 4.82
C ALA A 237 -3.93 -9.28 5.20
N ALA A 238 -3.79 -10.53 5.67
CA ALA A 238 -4.93 -11.34 6.10
C ALA A 238 -5.69 -10.67 7.26
N THR A 239 -4.97 -10.17 8.27
CA THR A 239 -5.57 -9.44 9.39
C THR A 239 -6.32 -8.19 8.94
N ASN A 240 -5.71 -7.42 8.05
CA ASN A 240 -6.32 -6.22 7.48
C ASN A 240 -7.66 -6.52 6.77
N MET A 241 -7.69 -7.58 5.97
CA MET A 241 -8.89 -8.00 5.28
C MET A 241 -9.94 -8.54 6.26
N ILE A 242 -9.54 -9.37 7.22
CA ILE A 242 -10.44 -9.95 8.24
C ILE A 242 -11.09 -8.88 9.10
N LEU A 243 -10.33 -7.88 9.57
CA LEU A 243 -10.86 -6.76 10.38
C LEU A 243 -11.89 -5.90 9.61
N ARG A 244 -11.85 -5.92 8.27
CA ARG A 244 -12.85 -5.26 7.41
C ARG A 244 -14.02 -6.18 7.03
N GLY A 245 -14.12 -7.34 7.69
CA GLY A 245 -15.21 -8.28 7.51
C GLY A 245 -15.06 -9.20 6.29
N ASP A 246 -13.87 -9.28 5.70
CA ASP A 246 -13.52 -10.34 4.76
C ASP A 246 -13.12 -11.59 5.55
N GLY A 247 -14.10 -12.42 5.87
CA GLY A 247 -13.92 -13.59 6.74
C GLY A 247 -13.13 -14.73 6.13
N SER A 248 -12.89 -14.75 4.81
CA SER A 248 -12.23 -15.87 4.13
C SER A 248 -10.95 -15.51 3.41
N SER A 249 -10.64 -14.23 3.34
CA SER A 249 -9.49 -13.62 2.65
C SER A 249 -8.77 -14.52 1.64
N ASN A 250 -8.94 -14.29 0.35
CA ASN A 250 -8.21 -14.97 -0.71
C ASN A 250 -6.74 -14.53 -0.80
N ILE A 251 -6.15 -14.11 0.34
CA ILE A 251 -4.72 -13.89 0.43
C ILE A 251 -4.03 -15.25 0.57
N GLN A 252 -3.04 -15.50 -0.28
CA GLN A 252 -2.25 -16.73 -0.29
C GLN A 252 -0.79 -16.42 0.02
N LYS A 253 -0.18 -17.20 0.93
CA LYS A 253 1.25 -17.13 1.15
C LYS A 253 1.97 -17.95 0.09
N GLY A 254 2.83 -17.30 -0.69
CA GLY A 254 3.56 -18.01 -1.72
C GLY A 254 4.37 -17.10 -2.63
N ASN A 255 5.19 -17.73 -3.47
CA ASN A 255 5.87 -17.03 -4.55
C ASN A 255 4.95 -16.94 -5.76
N THR A 256 4.60 -15.75 -6.17
CA THR A 256 3.76 -15.44 -7.32
C THR A 256 4.14 -16.23 -8.57
N PHE A 257 5.42 -16.31 -8.89
CA PHE A 257 5.90 -16.98 -10.10
C PHE A 257 5.87 -18.50 -10.03
N ASN A 258 5.85 -19.08 -8.82
CA ASN A 258 5.86 -20.52 -8.57
C ASN A 258 4.48 -21.08 -8.19
N THR A 259 3.49 -20.23 -7.99
CA THR A 259 2.11 -20.63 -7.71
C THR A 259 1.54 -21.36 -8.92
N SER A 260 0.81 -22.46 -8.68
CA SER A 260 0.18 -23.23 -9.74
C SER A 260 -0.77 -22.37 -10.59
N LYS A 261 -1.04 -22.81 -11.83
CA LYS A 261 -1.92 -22.05 -12.74
C LYS A 261 -3.38 -22.02 -12.30
N LYS A 262 -3.81 -23.05 -11.59
CA LYS A 262 -5.23 -23.27 -11.26
C LYS A 262 -5.87 -22.11 -10.48
N PRO A 263 -5.28 -21.56 -9.40
CA PRO A 263 -5.88 -20.44 -8.69
C PRO A 263 -6.15 -19.21 -9.59
N TYR A 264 -5.26 -18.92 -10.53
CA TYR A 264 -5.43 -17.81 -11.46
C TYR A 264 -6.57 -18.06 -12.46
N GLN A 265 -6.64 -19.29 -13.01
CA GLN A 265 -7.67 -19.69 -13.97
C GLN A 265 -9.06 -19.74 -13.35
N ASP A 266 -9.16 -20.19 -12.09
CA ASP A 266 -10.42 -20.26 -11.36
C ASP A 266 -10.86 -18.84 -10.95
N PHE A 267 -9.91 -17.95 -10.60
CA PHE A 267 -10.20 -16.59 -10.15
C PHE A 267 -10.68 -15.67 -11.28
N LYS A 268 -10.18 -15.81 -12.51
CA LYS A 268 -10.57 -15.02 -13.70
C LYS A 268 -10.46 -13.49 -13.46
N ALA A 269 -9.28 -13.04 -13.05
CA ALA A 269 -9.03 -11.64 -12.80
C ALA A 269 -9.26 -10.77 -14.03
N ASN A 270 -9.97 -9.64 -13.88
CA ASN A 270 -10.11 -8.61 -14.91
C ASN A 270 -9.49 -7.28 -14.51
N LYS A 271 -8.99 -7.17 -13.26
CA LYS A 271 -8.24 -6.02 -12.75
C LYS A 271 -7.00 -6.50 -12.01
N LEU A 272 -5.89 -5.79 -12.21
CA LEU A 272 -4.60 -6.08 -11.56
C LEU A 272 -4.01 -4.77 -11.05
N LEU A 273 -3.66 -4.73 -9.77
CA LEU A 273 -3.01 -3.60 -9.11
C LEU A 273 -1.73 -4.07 -8.45
N LEU A 274 -0.61 -3.37 -8.66
CA LEU A 274 0.71 -3.82 -8.21
C LEU A 274 1.60 -2.68 -7.72
N ASN A 275 2.27 -2.93 -6.59
CA ASN A 275 3.48 -2.22 -6.14
C ASN A 275 4.52 -3.27 -5.69
N PRO A 276 5.24 -3.91 -6.63
CA PRO A 276 6.21 -4.94 -6.29
C PRO A 276 7.48 -4.33 -5.67
N PRO A 277 8.34 -5.16 -5.03
CA PRO A 277 9.61 -4.68 -4.49
C PRO A 277 10.48 -4.03 -5.58
N PHE A 278 10.91 -2.79 -5.36
CA PHE A 278 11.75 -2.04 -6.32
C PHE A 278 13.14 -2.67 -6.52
N SER A 279 13.59 -3.48 -5.56
CA SER A 279 14.84 -4.25 -5.65
C SER A 279 14.74 -5.51 -6.52
N TYR A 280 13.53 -5.87 -6.96
CA TYR A 280 13.35 -7.03 -7.83
C TYR A 280 13.93 -6.78 -9.23
N SER A 281 14.25 -7.85 -9.96
CA SER A 281 14.74 -7.76 -11.34
C SER A 281 13.89 -6.84 -12.19
N GLU A 282 14.53 -6.01 -13.02
CA GLU A 282 13.86 -5.06 -13.92
C GLU A 282 12.89 -4.10 -13.17
N ASN A 283 13.24 -3.77 -11.91
CA ASN A 283 12.46 -2.95 -11.00
C ASN A 283 11.01 -3.46 -10.76
N GLY A 284 10.77 -4.77 -10.90
CA GLY A 284 9.46 -5.36 -10.70
C GLY A 284 8.59 -5.50 -11.96
N MET A 285 9.05 -5.07 -13.15
CA MET A 285 8.28 -5.23 -14.39
C MET A 285 7.82 -6.68 -14.68
N PRO A 286 8.56 -7.75 -14.32
CA PRO A 286 8.09 -9.11 -14.49
C PRO A 286 6.78 -9.44 -13.76
N PHE A 287 6.44 -8.74 -12.65
CA PHE A 287 5.19 -8.96 -11.93
C PHE A 287 3.98 -8.58 -12.77
N ILE A 288 4.00 -7.41 -13.42
CA ILE A 288 2.88 -6.99 -14.27
C ILE A 288 2.79 -7.87 -15.52
N ALA A 289 3.92 -8.20 -16.14
CA ALA A 289 3.95 -9.08 -17.29
C ALA A 289 3.32 -10.46 -16.98
N PHE A 290 3.72 -11.04 -15.85
CA PHE A 290 3.15 -12.30 -15.39
C PHE A 290 1.66 -12.18 -15.06
N GLY A 291 1.26 -11.12 -14.36
CA GLY A 291 -0.12 -10.91 -13.97
C GLY A 291 -1.05 -10.73 -15.18
N LEU A 292 -0.66 -9.92 -16.15
CA LEU A 292 -1.42 -9.71 -17.39
C LEU A 292 -1.63 -11.01 -18.18
N ASP A 293 -0.62 -11.89 -18.21
CA ASP A 293 -0.73 -13.23 -18.83
C ASP A 293 -1.73 -14.16 -18.10
N LYS A 294 -2.14 -13.83 -16.85
CA LYS A 294 -3.09 -14.58 -16.02
C LYS A 294 -4.49 -13.98 -15.97
N MET A 295 -4.65 -12.79 -16.50
CA MET A 295 -5.94 -12.08 -16.52
C MET A 295 -6.85 -12.59 -17.65
N GLU A 296 -8.13 -12.28 -17.53
CA GLU A 296 -9.07 -12.37 -18.64
C GLU A 296 -8.69 -11.35 -19.74
N LYS A 297 -9.15 -11.63 -20.97
CA LYS A 297 -8.96 -10.72 -22.10
C LYS A 297 -9.65 -9.37 -21.83
N ASP A 298 -9.06 -8.28 -22.35
CA ASP A 298 -9.54 -6.89 -22.23
C ASP A 298 -9.59 -6.40 -20.76
N GLY A 299 -8.92 -7.11 -19.84
CA GLY A 299 -8.71 -6.65 -18.47
C GLY A 299 -7.72 -5.50 -18.39
N LEU A 300 -7.77 -4.71 -17.30
CA LEU A 300 -6.87 -3.60 -17.06
C LEU A 300 -5.94 -3.88 -15.89
N GLY A 301 -4.63 -3.67 -16.08
CA GLY A 301 -3.62 -3.78 -15.06
C GLY A 301 -2.84 -2.48 -14.88
N ALA A 302 -2.52 -2.12 -13.63
CA ALA A 302 -1.67 -0.99 -13.30
C ALA A 302 -0.56 -1.40 -12.35
N ILE A 303 0.64 -0.89 -12.59
CA ILE A 303 1.80 -1.10 -11.73
C ILE A 303 2.48 0.24 -11.44
N ILE A 304 2.86 0.46 -10.17
CA ILE A 304 3.72 1.58 -9.78
C ILE A 304 5.13 1.07 -9.48
N ILE A 305 6.11 1.53 -10.22
CA ILE A 305 7.52 1.11 -10.13
C ILE A 305 8.46 2.26 -10.49
N GLN A 306 9.76 2.03 -10.31
CA GLN A 306 10.77 3.01 -10.71
C GLN A 306 10.68 3.32 -12.21
N ASP A 307 10.75 4.61 -12.52
CA ASP A 307 10.65 5.19 -13.87
C ASP A 307 11.64 4.58 -14.88
N SER A 308 12.82 4.18 -14.40
CA SER A 308 13.83 3.53 -15.24
C SER A 308 13.41 2.19 -15.88
N ALA A 309 12.35 1.54 -15.35
CA ALA A 309 11.79 0.35 -15.98
C ALA A 309 11.20 0.64 -17.36
N GLY A 310 10.60 1.82 -17.55
CA GLY A 310 10.07 2.27 -18.84
C GLY A 310 11.13 2.85 -19.80
N SER A 311 12.36 3.15 -19.31
CA SER A 311 13.42 3.80 -20.09
C SER A 311 14.70 2.95 -20.26
N GLY A 312 14.56 1.61 -20.26
CA GLY A 312 15.65 0.71 -20.62
C GLY A 312 15.96 -0.40 -19.62
N LYS A 313 15.64 -0.23 -18.32
CA LYS A 313 15.94 -1.25 -17.31
C LYS A 313 15.21 -2.57 -17.54
N ALA A 314 14.01 -2.53 -18.14
CA ALA A 314 13.15 -3.69 -18.38
C ALA A 314 12.89 -3.93 -19.89
N THR A 315 13.76 -3.53 -20.77
CA THR A 315 13.58 -3.59 -22.23
C THR A 315 13.10 -4.95 -22.72
N LYS A 316 13.69 -6.05 -22.22
CA LYS A 316 13.34 -7.41 -22.66
C LYS A 316 11.88 -7.73 -22.30
N THR A 317 11.47 -7.46 -21.07
CA THR A 317 10.11 -7.70 -20.61
C THR A 317 9.12 -6.75 -21.31
N ASN A 318 9.49 -5.47 -21.49
CA ASN A 318 8.65 -4.50 -22.17
C ASN A 318 8.34 -4.93 -23.62
N LEU A 319 9.34 -5.36 -24.38
CA LEU A 319 9.16 -5.87 -25.75
C LEU A 319 8.29 -7.14 -25.80
N ALA A 320 8.43 -8.02 -24.81
CA ALA A 320 7.60 -9.22 -24.74
C ALA A 320 6.14 -8.89 -24.41
N MET A 321 5.92 -7.88 -23.56
CA MET A 321 4.59 -7.39 -23.18
C MET A 321 3.87 -6.74 -24.36
N LEU A 322 4.51 -5.86 -25.13
CA LEU A 322 3.88 -5.19 -26.26
C LEU A 322 3.39 -6.14 -27.35
N LYS A 323 3.95 -7.34 -27.44
CA LYS A 323 3.48 -8.39 -28.37
C LYS A 323 2.14 -9.01 -27.94
N LYS A 324 1.73 -8.84 -26.69
CA LYS A 324 0.56 -9.51 -26.10
C LYS A 324 -0.43 -8.54 -25.46
N HIS A 325 0.05 -7.40 -24.98
CA HIS A 325 -0.69 -6.44 -24.18
C HIS A 325 -0.47 -5.03 -24.70
N THR A 326 -1.41 -4.14 -24.47
CA THR A 326 -1.33 -2.74 -24.88
C THR A 326 -0.91 -1.87 -23.71
N LEU A 327 0.14 -1.05 -23.86
CA LEU A 327 0.39 0.07 -22.95
C LEU A 327 -0.63 1.17 -23.25
N VAL A 328 -1.43 1.52 -22.23
CA VAL A 328 -2.52 2.50 -22.33
C VAL A 328 -2.07 3.88 -21.85
N ALA A 329 -1.34 3.91 -20.74
CA ALA A 329 -0.87 5.16 -20.16
C ALA A 329 0.40 4.98 -19.33
N SER A 330 1.14 6.09 -19.20
CA SER A 330 2.28 6.28 -18.30
C SER A 330 2.07 7.57 -17.52
N ILE A 331 2.04 7.47 -16.18
CA ILE A 331 1.81 8.59 -15.27
C ILE A 331 3.05 8.79 -14.42
N LYS A 332 3.71 9.92 -14.57
CA LYS A 332 4.92 10.25 -13.82
C LYS A 332 4.56 10.80 -12.44
N MET A 333 5.07 10.15 -11.38
CA MET A 333 4.71 10.41 -10.00
C MET A 333 5.73 11.32 -9.30
N PRO A 334 5.40 11.92 -8.13
CA PRO A 334 6.36 12.69 -7.34
C PRO A 334 7.57 11.85 -6.91
N THR A 335 8.77 12.46 -6.90
CA THR A 335 10.01 11.79 -6.45
C THR A 335 10.02 11.52 -4.94
N ASP A 336 9.26 12.28 -4.18
CA ASP A 336 9.13 12.14 -2.73
C ASP A 336 7.97 11.23 -2.30
N LEU A 337 7.26 10.61 -3.25
CA LEU A 337 6.03 9.84 -3.01
C LEU A 337 6.18 8.79 -1.90
N PHE A 338 7.30 8.10 -1.87
CA PHE A 338 7.58 7.03 -0.92
C PHE A 338 8.51 7.44 0.24
N GLN A 339 8.68 8.74 0.48
CA GLN A 339 9.40 9.21 1.67
C GLN A 339 8.66 8.81 2.97
N PRO A 340 9.40 8.44 4.04
CA PRO A 340 10.86 8.45 4.18
C PRO A 340 11.57 7.18 3.64
N MET A 341 10.83 6.19 3.15
CA MET A 341 11.37 4.88 2.79
C MET A 341 12.21 4.91 1.51
N ALA A 342 11.79 5.66 0.50
CA ALA A 342 12.51 5.80 -0.77
C ALA A 342 12.29 7.18 -1.40
N GLY A 343 13.39 7.80 -1.86
CA GLY A 343 13.37 9.01 -2.69
C GLY A 343 13.70 8.64 -4.14
N VAL A 344 12.78 7.99 -4.83
CA VAL A 344 12.98 7.49 -6.19
C VAL A 344 11.89 7.97 -7.12
N GLN A 345 12.26 8.33 -8.34
CA GLN A 345 11.29 8.65 -9.37
C GLN A 345 10.53 7.39 -9.76
N THR A 346 9.21 7.42 -9.61
CA THR A 346 8.31 6.33 -10.01
C THR A 346 7.36 6.78 -11.10
N SER A 347 6.86 5.80 -11.86
CA SER A 347 5.76 5.96 -12.80
C SER A 347 4.72 4.85 -12.60
N ILE A 348 3.46 5.19 -12.88
CA ILE A 348 2.38 4.21 -12.99
C ILE A 348 2.23 3.87 -14.46
N TYR A 349 2.38 2.59 -14.80
CA TYR A 349 2.11 2.08 -16.14
C TYR A 349 0.80 1.31 -16.14
N ILE A 350 -0.06 1.61 -17.12
CA ILE A 350 -1.40 1.01 -17.26
C ILE A 350 -1.46 0.21 -18.55
N PHE A 351 -1.95 -1.01 -18.46
CA PHE A 351 -2.01 -1.96 -19.57
C PHE A 351 -3.40 -2.54 -19.76
N GLU A 352 -3.74 -2.85 -21.02
CA GLU A 352 -4.86 -3.70 -21.40
C GLU A 352 -4.35 -5.11 -21.76
N SER A 353 -4.92 -6.14 -21.12
CA SER A 353 -4.48 -7.52 -21.23
C SER A 353 -4.93 -8.19 -22.53
N HIS A 354 -4.11 -9.12 -23.05
CA HIS A 354 -4.38 -9.97 -24.22
C HIS A 354 -4.81 -9.22 -25.48
N LYS A 355 -4.25 -8.04 -25.66
CA LYS A 355 -4.42 -7.20 -26.84
C LYS A 355 -3.05 -6.65 -27.24
N PRO A 356 -2.42 -7.16 -28.31
CA PRO A 356 -1.14 -6.64 -28.77
C PRO A 356 -1.16 -5.14 -28.96
N HIS A 357 -0.06 -4.48 -28.62
CA HIS A 357 0.04 -3.03 -28.77
C HIS A 357 -0.01 -2.63 -30.25
N ASP A 358 -0.88 -1.69 -30.54
CA ASP A 358 -1.02 -1.09 -31.87
C ASP A 358 -0.19 0.21 -31.89
N PHE A 359 0.95 0.18 -32.59
CA PHE A 359 1.88 1.31 -32.67
C PHE A 359 1.35 2.51 -33.49
N GLU A 360 0.19 2.37 -34.13
CA GLU A 360 -0.53 3.48 -34.76
C GLU A 360 -1.51 4.18 -33.79
N LYS A 361 -1.60 3.73 -32.54
CA LYS A 361 -2.38 4.35 -31.48
C LYS A 361 -1.51 5.03 -30.46
N THR A 362 -1.97 6.18 -30.01
CA THR A 362 -1.26 6.97 -29.00
C THR A 362 -1.40 6.34 -27.60
N VAL A 363 -0.37 6.56 -26.78
CA VAL A 363 -0.33 6.29 -25.34
C VAL A 363 -0.49 7.63 -24.62
N LYS A 364 -1.18 7.60 -23.47
CA LYS A 364 -1.34 8.78 -22.60
C LYS A 364 -0.12 8.94 -21.70
N PHE A 365 0.52 10.08 -21.76
CA PHE A 365 1.62 10.45 -20.85
C PHE A 365 1.16 11.60 -19.96
N ILE A 366 1.25 11.43 -18.63
CA ILE A 366 0.70 12.39 -17.68
C ILE A 366 1.76 12.76 -16.64
N ASP A 367 1.93 14.05 -16.39
CA ASP A 367 2.79 14.60 -15.35
C ASP A 367 2.01 14.84 -14.06
N PHE A 368 2.16 13.93 -13.11
CA PHE A 368 1.55 14.06 -11.79
C PHE A 368 2.58 14.31 -10.68
N ARG A 369 3.74 14.86 -11.03
CA ARG A 369 4.80 15.20 -10.05
C ARG A 369 4.35 16.26 -9.04
N ASN A 370 3.46 17.17 -9.44
CA ASN A 370 2.81 18.09 -8.51
C ASN A 370 1.45 17.52 -8.09
N ASP A 371 1.46 16.65 -7.10
CA ASP A 371 0.26 16.03 -6.54
C ASP A 371 -0.35 16.82 -5.36
N GLY A 372 0.22 17.97 -5.04
CA GLY A 372 -0.25 18.86 -3.96
C GLY A 372 0.33 18.54 -2.59
N TYR A 373 1.12 17.50 -2.43
CA TYR A 373 1.84 17.19 -1.19
C TYR A 373 3.33 17.56 -1.30
N LYS A 374 3.91 17.89 -0.16
CA LYS A 374 5.36 17.92 0.06
C LYS A 374 5.69 16.92 1.18
N ARG A 375 6.52 15.95 0.88
CA ARG A 375 6.91 14.89 1.81
C ARG A 375 8.36 15.03 2.20
N THR A 376 8.63 14.85 3.48
CA THR A 376 9.98 14.84 4.05
C THR A 376 10.15 13.55 4.86
N THR A 377 11.33 13.33 5.41
CA THR A 377 11.60 12.19 6.30
C THR A 377 10.72 12.19 7.57
N ARG A 378 10.11 13.31 7.94
CA ARG A 378 9.35 13.45 9.20
C ARG A 378 7.91 13.87 9.03
N THR A 379 7.57 14.54 7.93
CA THR A 379 6.25 15.17 7.78
C THR A 379 5.72 15.05 6.36
N ILE A 380 4.40 14.98 6.24
CA ILE A 380 3.66 15.18 5.00
C ILE A 380 2.89 16.48 5.17
N GLN A 381 3.05 17.41 4.23
CA GLN A 381 2.38 18.70 4.22
C GLN A 381 1.52 18.83 2.98
N GLU A 382 0.30 19.29 3.15
CA GLU A 382 -0.55 19.72 2.04
C GLU A 382 -0.12 21.13 1.62
N ILE A 383 0.31 21.25 0.36
CA ILE A 383 0.83 22.54 -0.16
C ILE A 383 -0.04 23.10 -1.29
N ASP A 384 -0.81 22.28 -1.99
CA ASP A 384 -1.59 22.71 -3.15
C ASP A 384 -2.79 21.76 -3.41
N ALA A 385 -3.81 21.84 -2.56
CA ALA A 385 -5.09 21.16 -2.68
C ALA A 385 -4.98 19.68 -3.14
N PRO A 386 -4.26 18.79 -2.42
CA PRO A 386 -3.97 17.44 -2.88
C PRO A 386 -5.23 16.62 -3.15
N THR A 387 -6.24 16.67 -2.30
CA THR A 387 -7.51 15.96 -2.52
C THR A 387 -8.11 16.29 -3.88
N GLN A 388 -8.10 17.58 -4.24
CA GLN A 388 -8.63 18.04 -5.53
C GLN A 388 -7.73 17.61 -6.68
N ARG A 389 -6.40 17.66 -6.51
CA ARG A 389 -5.45 17.21 -7.55
C ARG A 389 -5.59 15.74 -7.87
N TYR A 390 -5.81 14.87 -6.87
CA TYR A 390 -6.07 13.45 -7.09
C TYR A 390 -7.41 13.21 -7.82
N ALA A 391 -8.46 13.98 -7.48
CA ALA A 391 -9.73 13.94 -8.20
C ALA A 391 -9.60 14.39 -9.65
N ASP A 392 -8.87 15.48 -9.88
CA ASP A 392 -8.62 16.02 -11.23
C ASP A 392 -7.72 15.09 -12.06
N MET A 393 -6.75 14.41 -11.45
CA MET A 393 -5.93 13.42 -12.13
C MET A 393 -6.77 12.32 -12.80
N ILE A 394 -7.82 11.85 -12.13
CA ILE A 394 -8.76 10.87 -12.69
C ILE A 394 -9.53 11.46 -13.89
N LYS A 395 -9.93 12.74 -13.82
CA LYS A 395 -10.58 13.45 -14.92
C LYS A 395 -9.62 13.64 -16.10
N ILE A 396 -8.36 14.00 -15.83
CA ILE A 396 -7.31 14.16 -16.85
C ILE A 396 -7.04 12.81 -17.55
N TYR A 397 -6.90 11.73 -16.81
CA TYR A 397 -6.72 10.40 -17.39
C TYR A 397 -7.87 10.02 -18.34
N LYS A 398 -9.11 10.34 -17.96
CA LYS A 398 -10.31 10.01 -18.75
C LYS A 398 -10.50 10.90 -19.98
N ALA A 399 -10.34 12.22 -19.82
CA ALA A 399 -10.74 13.21 -20.83
C ALA A 399 -9.56 14.00 -21.44
N GLY A 400 -8.32 13.72 -21.00
CA GLY A 400 -7.13 14.40 -21.54
C GLY A 400 -7.19 15.92 -21.35
N LYS A 401 -6.81 16.66 -22.39
CA LYS A 401 -6.82 18.13 -22.40
C LYS A 401 -8.22 18.75 -22.28
N SER A 402 -9.30 17.98 -22.52
CA SER A 402 -10.68 18.44 -22.36
C SER A 402 -11.22 18.25 -20.93
N ALA A 403 -10.40 17.77 -19.98
CA ALA A 403 -10.81 17.53 -18.62
C ALA A 403 -11.24 18.84 -17.92
N LYS A 404 -12.40 18.78 -17.23
CA LYS A 404 -12.86 19.88 -16.38
C LYS A 404 -12.21 19.74 -15.00
N VAL A 405 -11.09 20.40 -14.82
CA VAL A 405 -10.28 20.40 -13.61
C VAL A 405 -10.65 21.58 -12.70
N GLU A 406 -10.43 21.41 -11.40
CA GLU A 406 -10.75 22.42 -10.38
C GLU A 406 -9.49 23.03 -9.77
N ALA A 407 -8.40 22.25 -9.61
CA ALA A 407 -7.10 22.78 -9.22
C ALA A 407 -6.42 23.51 -10.41
N ASN A 408 -5.38 24.26 -10.10
CA ASN A 408 -4.62 24.95 -11.14
C ASN A 408 -3.71 23.99 -11.91
N TRP A 409 -4.10 23.64 -13.14
CA TRP A 409 -3.38 22.76 -14.05
C TRP A 409 -3.10 23.47 -15.39
N ASN A 410 -1.87 23.32 -15.90
CA ASN A 410 -1.60 23.59 -17.30
C ASN A 410 -1.72 22.28 -18.09
N LEU A 411 -2.91 22.01 -18.64
CA LEU A 411 -3.20 20.72 -19.30
C LEU A 411 -2.34 20.47 -20.53
N ASP A 412 -1.83 21.51 -21.19
CA ASP A 412 -0.90 21.37 -22.33
C ASP A 412 0.48 20.87 -21.92
N GLU A 413 0.90 21.14 -20.70
CA GLU A 413 2.19 20.68 -20.16
C GLU A 413 2.10 19.33 -19.46
N VAL A 414 0.95 19.05 -18.80
CA VAL A 414 0.81 17.84 -17.98
C VAL A 414 0.25 16.64 -18.72
N TYR A 415 -0.41 16.84 -19.89
CA TYR A 415 -1.01 15.76 -20.66
C TYR A 415 -0.52 15.74 -22.10
N ILE A 416 0.07 14.62 -22.49
CA ILE A 416 0.57 14.38 -23.86
C ILE A 416 -0.02 13.06 -24.36
N GLU A 417 -0.49 13.03 -25.60
CA GLU A 417 -0.76 11.80 -26.34
C GLU A 417 0.31 11.66 -27.45
N ASP A 418 1.05 10.57 -27.40
CA ASP A 418 2.11 10.32 -28.37
C ASP A 418 2.28 8.82 -28.63
N PHE A 419 2.96 8.49 -29.70
CA PHE A 419 3.25 7.12 -30.09
C PHE A 419 4.48 6.61 -29.35
N ILE A 420 4.48 5.33 -28.98
CA ILE A 420 5.70 4.64 -28.56
C ILE A 420 6.26 3.84 -29.72
N THR A 421 7.56 3.59 -29.65
CA THR A 421 8.26 2.76 -30.65
C THR A 421 8.36 1.31 -30.20
N ASN A 422 8.70 0.44 -31.11
CA ASN A 422 9.01 -0.96 -30.75
C ASN A 422 10.44 -1.10 -30.18
N SER A 423 10.82 -0.17 -29.30
CA SER A 423 12.11 -0.19 -28.59
C SER A 423 11.98 -0.77 -27.18
N GLY A 424 10.79 -0.61 -26.57
CA GLY A 424 10.55 -0.97 -25.17
C GLY A 424 11.28 -0.09 -24.16
N THR A 425 11.73 1.11 -24.58
CA THR A 425 12.57 2.02 -23.79
C THR A 425 12.05 3.46 -23.74
N ASP A 426 10.90 3.72 -24.33
CA ASP A 426 10.31 5.05 -24.54
C ASP A 426 8.93 5.18 -23.86
N TRP A 427 8.80 4.66 -22.63
CA TRP A 427 7.53 4.68 -21.90
C TRP A 427 7.43 5.83 -20.88
N ASN A 428 8.43 6.69 -20.81
CA ASN A 428 8.45 7.77 -19.83
C ASN A 428 8.05 9.11 -20.43
N LEU A 429 7.24 9.87 -19.69
CA LEU A 429 6.73 11.18 -20.09
C LEU A 429 7.81 12.12 -20.65
N ASP A 430 8.99 12.20 -20.01
CA ASP A 430 10.01 13.17 -20.39
C ASP A 430 10.62 12.90 -21.79
N GLN A 431 10.43 11.67 -22.32
CA GLN A 431 10.86 11.29 -23.68
C GLN A 431 9.89 11.80 -24.76
N HIS A 432 8.68 12.19 -24.35
CA HIS A 432 7.59 12.67 -25.21
C HIS A 432 7.33 14.18 -25.06
N LYS A 433 8.04 14.84 -24.14
CA LYS A 433 7.97 16.30 -24.04
C LYS A 433 8.76 16.94 -25.16
N THR A 434 8.10 17.80 -25.92
CA THR A 434 8.77 18.67 -26.89
C THR A 434 9.60 19.68 -26.09
N ILE A 435 10.91 19.54 -26.12
CA ILE A 435 11.78 20.59 -25.60
C ILE A 435 11.81 21.67 -26.68
N GLU A 436 11.25 22.84 -26.40
CA GLU A 436 11.53 24.01 -27.23
C GLU A 436 13.05 24.27 -27.15
N THR A 437 13.76 23.84 -28.17
CA THR A 437 15.24 23.87 -28.26
C THR A 437 15.80 25.26 -28.51
N LYS A 438 14.98 26.31 -28.46
CA LYS A 438 15.48 27.68 -28.52
C LYS A 438 15.58 28.23 -27.11
N PRO A 439 16.75 28.12 -26.46
CA PRO A 439 16.92 28.74 -25.14
C PRO A 439 16.69 30.24 -25.30
N THR A 440 15.89 30.80 -24.43
CA THR A 440 15.68 32.24 -24.36
C THR A 440 16.94 32.89 -23.83
N LEU A 441 17.11 34.18 -24.09
CA LEU A 441 18.22 34.95 -23.50
C LEU A 441 18.25 34.85 -21.96
N GLN A 442 17.10 34.62 -21.37
CA GLN A 442 16.93 34.48 -19.92
C GLN A 442 17.43 33.13 -19.42
N ASP A 443 17.16 32.05 -20.17
CA ASP A 443 17.67 30.69 -19.86
C ASP A 443 19.20 30.66 -20.00
N PHE A 444 19.73 31.30 -21.04
CA PHE A 444 21.17 31.44 -21.24
C PHE A 444 21.82 32.22 -20.07
N LYS A 445 21.26 33.37 -19.66
CA LYS A 445 21.75 34.12 -18.53
C LYS A 445 21.72 33.33 -17.24
N LYS A 446 20.63 32.54 -16.99
CA LYS A 446 20.49 31.71 -15.81
C LYS A 446 21.56 30.62 -15.79
N THR A 447 21.72 29.88 -16.86
CA THR A 447 22.73 28.81 -17.00
C THR A 447 24.16 29.35 -16.82
N VAL A 448 24.48 30.50 -17.42
CA VAL A 448 25.78 31.14 -17.24
C VAL A 448 26.02 31.59 -15.82
N SER A 449 24.99 32.14 -15.13
CA SER A 449 25.07 32.55 -13.74
C SER A 449 25.27 31.35 -12.81
N GLU A 450 24.55 30.26 -13.03
CA GLU A 450 24.69 29.02 -12.28
C GLU A 450 26.08 28.38 -12.46
N TYR A 451 26.59 28.36 -13.71
CA TYR A 451 27.93 27.86 -14.02
C TYR A 451 29.02 28.71 -13.34
N LEU A 452 28.95 30.03 -13.44
CA LEU A 452 29.88 30.93 -12.77
C LEU A 452 29.86 30.79 -11.25
N SER A 453 28.69 30.64 -10.66
CA SER A 453 28.53 30.40 -9.22
C SER A 453 29.16 29.08 -8.80
N TRP A 454 29.00 28.03 -9.59
CA TRP A 454 29.62 26.72 -9.36
C TRP A 454 31.14 26.80 -9.48
N GLU A 455 31.64 27.48 -10.51
CA GLU A 455 33.09 27.64 -10.77
C GLU A 455 33.79 28.46 -9.69
N VAL A 456 33.16 29.56 -9.23
CA VAL A 456 33.63 30.36 -8.09
C VAL A 456 33.62 29.52 -6.79
N SER A 457 32.59 28.72 -6.55
CA SER A 457 32.54 27.82 -5.40
C SER A 457 33.65 26.77 -5.41
N ASN A 458 33.97 26.23 -6.58
CA ASN A 458 35.06 25.25 -6.74
C ASN A 458 36.45 25.90 -6.58
N LEU A 459 36.65 27.11 -7.09
CA LEU A 459 37.90 27.86 -6.91
C LEU A 459 38.12 28.20 -5.43
N LEU A 460 37.08 28.61 -4.70
CA LEU A 460 37.18 28.89 -3.28
C LEU A 460 37.47 27.62 -2.45
N LYS A 461 36.88 26.50 -2.80
CA LYS A 461 37.18 25.21 -2.16
C LYS A 461 38.61 24.77 -2.41
N ASN A 462 39.11 24.93 -3.62
CA ASN A 462 40.48 24.56 -3.97
C ASN A 462 41.51 25.51 -3.28
N GLN A 463 41.19 26.79 -3.10
CA GLN A 463 42.05 27.71 -2.35
C GLN A 463 42.06 27.41 -0.84
N SER A 464 40.96 26.97 -0.26
CA SER A 464 40.90 26.58 1.15
C SER A 464 41.72 25.28 1.40
N ILE A 465 41.74 24.34 0.46
CA ILE A 465 42.51 23.11 0.55
C ILE A 465 44.03 23.41 0.44
N ASN A 466 44.41 24.37 -0.41
CA ASN A 466 45.81 24.76 -0.57
C ASN A 466 46.31 25.69 0.57
N GLY A 467 45.43 26.37 1.26
CA GLY A 467 45.73 27.24 2.42
C GLY A 467 46.08 26.48 3.69
N GLU A 468 45.52 25.29 3.90
CA GLU A 468 45.82 24.45 5.06
C GLU A 468 47.13 23.64 4.94
N SER A 469 47.74 23.58 3.73
CA SER A 469 49.02 22.86 3.53
C SER A 469 50.26 23.71 3.77
N LEU A 470 50.15 25.02 4.05
CA LEU A 470 51.25 25.92 4.29
C LEU A 470 51.41 26.32 5.78
N GLY A 471 50.67 25.68 6.67
CA GLY A 471 50.66 25.92 8.11
C GLY A 471 51.09 24.71 8.95
N LYS A 472 52.14 23.94 8.53
CA LYS A 472 52.84 23.00 9.39
C LYS A 472 54.34 23.12 9.22
#